data_bed7c38518ce20f49166fe49ea37fd3c
#
_entry.id   bed7c38518ce20f49166fe49ea37fd3c
#
_cell.length_a   1.000
_cell.length_b   1.000
_cell.length_c   1.000
_cell.angle_alpha   90.00
_cell.angle_beta   90.00
_cell.angle_gamma   90.00
#
_symmetry.space_group_name_H-M   'P 1'
#
loop_
_entity.id
_entity.type
_entity.pdbx_description
1 polymer ?
#
loop_
_entity_poly.entity_id
_entity_poly.type
_entity_poly.pdbx_seq_one_letter_code
_entity_poly.pdbx_strand_id
1 'polypeptide(L)'
;MRRPRLENYELLPDKAVLHGSDITLDMTDSPTFIGMRQRDFHMELRVTVNVSGGGEVPAVGGVTAYITENEHYDLALEQTESGCRAVLMLNIGGIKHRQCEVPINGSAAQLIVRSDCFCYNFFVVQDGKEIHLGSGSTKYLSSEVAEGFTGVITALYAVNGTAEFTDFSCRYTDGE
;
A
#
# COMPACT_ATOMS: atom_id res chain seq x y z
N MET A 1 -11.30 0.26 16.37
CA MET A 1 -10.40 -0.72 15.72
C MET A 1 -11.05 -2.10 15.85
N ARG A 2 -11.31 -2.73 14.74
CA ARG A 2 -11.92 -4.08 14.71
C ARG A 2 -10.84 -5.12 14.97
N ARG A 3 -11.22 -6.31 15.43
CA ARG A 3 -10.24 -7.34 15.74
C ARG A 3 -9.65 -7.90 14.44
N PRO A 4 -8.32 -7.98 14.30
CA PRO A 4 -7.71 -8.62 13.15
C PRO A 4 -8.08 -10.12 13.13
N ARG A 5 -8.24 -10.67 11.94
CA ARG A 5 -8.39 -12.12 11.72
C ARG A 5 -6.99 -12.71 11.67
N LEU A 6 -6.52 -13.24 12.81
CA LEU A 6 -5.13 -13.67 12.99
C LEU A 6 -4.69 -14.73 11.99
N GLU A 7 -5.62 -15.56 11.51
CA GLU A 7 -5.40 -16.56 10.46
C GLU A 7 -4.95 -15.97 9.13
N ASN A 8 -5.14 -14.67 8.91
CA ASN A 8 -4.72 -13.99 7.69
C ASN A 8 -3.25 -13.53 7.72
N TYR A 9 -2.52 -13.78 8.81
CA TYR A 9 -1.17 -13.24 8.99
C TYR A 9 -0.16 -14.32 9.34
N GLU A 10 0.90 -14.44 8.53
CA GLU A 10 2.08 -15.22 8.85
C GLU A 10 3.29 -14.28 8.93
N LEU A 11 3.78 -14.05 10.14
CA LEU A 11 4.92 -13.16 10.37
C LEU A 11 6.15 -14.02 10.67
N LEU A 12 7.10 -14.02 9.73
CA LEU A 12 8.35 -14.75 9.79
C LEU A 12 9.53 -13.78 9.98
N PRO A 13 10.72 -14.25 10.36
CA PRO A 13 11.85 -13.37 10.63
C PRO A 13 12.29 -12.51 9.43
N ASP A 14 12.12 -13.00 8.22
CA ASP A 14 12.59 -12.42 6.96
C ASP A 14 11.46 -11.97 6.04
N LYS A 15 10.20 -12.30 6.36
CA LYS A 15 9.05 -11.96 5.55
C LYS A 15 7.73 -11.90 6.31
N ALA A 16 6.78 -11.18 5.75
CA ALA A 16 5.38 -11.24 6.15
C ALA A 16 4.55 -11.82 5.00
N VAL A 17 3.63 -12.73 5.32
CA VAL A 17 2.65 -13.24 4.35
C VAL A 17 1.26 -12.83 4.81
N LEU A 18 0.53 -12.15 3.95
CA LEU A 18 -0.82 -11.69 4.20
C LEU A 18 -1.80 -12.41 3.28
N HIS A 19 -2.80 -13.05 3.86
CA HIS A 19 -3.90 -13.68 3.15
C HIS A 19 -5.08 -12.72 3.09
N GLY A 20 -5.27 -12.09 1.93
CA GLY A 20 -6.34 -11.12 1.69
C GLY A 20 -7.70 -11.79 1.57
N SER A 21 -8.68 -11.24 2.28
CA SER A 21 -10.09 -11.52 2.05
C SER A 21 -10.66 -10.57 0.99
N ASP A 22 -11.97 -10.62 0.77
CA ASP A 22 -12.72 -9.70 -0.09
C ASP A 22 -12.92 -8.30 0.54
N ILE A 23 -12.45 -8.10 1.79
CA ILE A 23 -12.56 -6.82 2.49
C ILE A 23 -11.44 -5.90 2.04
N THR A 24 -11.82 -4.78 1.43
CA THR A 24 -10.92 -3.76 0.93
C THR A 24 -10.67 -2.65 1.96
N LEU A 25 -9.69 -1.77 1.71
CA LEU A 25 -9.34 -0.67 2.63
C LEU A 25 -10.44 0.40 2.76
N ASP A 26 -11.34 0.49 1.81
CA ASP A 26 -12.48 1.41 1.79
C ASP A 26 -13.74 0.86 2.48
N MET A 27 -13.64 -0.32 3.09
CA MET A 27 -14.73 -0.91 3.86
C MET A 27 -14.56 -0.68 5.36
N THR A 28 -15.67 -0.38 6.05
CA THR A 28 -15.69 -0.27 7.51
C THR A 28 -15.67 -1.64 8.20
N ASP A 29 -14.80 -2.53 7.78
CA ASP A 29 -14.60 -3.88 8.35
C ASP A 29 -13.12 -4.09 8.77
N SER A 30 -12.66 -5.31 8.85
CA SER A 30 -11.31 -5.70 9.22
C SER A 30 -10.53 -6.18 7.98
N PRO A 31 -9.97 -5.29 7.15
CA PRO A 31 -9.12 -5.66 6.03
C PRO A 31 -7.86 -6.38 6.55
N THR A 32 -7.25 -7.20 5.71
CA THR A 32 -5.93 -7.77 6.00
C THR A 32 -4.88 -6.69 5.83
N PHE A 33 -4.43 -6.14 6.95
CA PHE A 33 -3.68 -4.90 7.03
C PHE A 33 -2.76 -4.90 8.26
N ILE A 34 -1.47 -4.64 8.06
CA ILE A 34 -0.49 -4.49 9.14
C ILE A 34 0.33 -3.23 8.92
N GLY A 35 0.36 -2.34 9.89
CA GLY A 35 1.01 -1.05 9.71
C GLY A 35 1.58 -0.42 10.96
N MET A 36 2.29 0.66 10.73
CA MET A 36 2.86 1.52 11.76
C MET A 36 2.46 2.97 11.52
N ARG A 37 2.36 3.74 12.59
CA ARG A 37 2.15 5.19 12.48
C ARG A 37 3.38 5.84 11.87
N GLN A 38 3.18 6.66 10.85
CA GLN A 38 4.23 7.52 10.30
C GLN A 38 4.71 8.50 11.38
N ARG A 39 6.03 8.63 11.53
CA ARG A 39 6.64 9.42 12.61
C ARG A 39 7.05 10.82 12.16
N ASP A 40 7.41 10.96 10.89
CA ASP A 40 7.87 12.19 10.28
C ASP A 40 7.35 12.31 8.85
N PHE A 41 7.31 13.53 8.32
CA PHE A 41 6.92 13.78 6.94
C PHE A 41 7.95 13.22 5.95
N HIS A 42 9.25 13.32 6.25
CA HIS A 42 10.33 12.84 5.40
C HIS A 42 10.57 11.35 5.65
N MET A 43 9.99 10.54 4.78
CA MET A 43 10.03 9.07 4.89
C MET A 43 10.39 8.45 3.53
N GLU A 44 11.19 7.40 3.57
CA GLU A 44 11.31 6.44 2.48
C GLU A 44 10.97 5.04 2.99
N LEU A 45 9.93 4.45 2.40
CA LEU A 45 9.57 3.06 2.60
C LEU A 45 9.89 2.27 1.32
N ARG A 46 10.51 1.10 1.49
CA ARG A 46 10.77 0.13 0.43
C ARG A 46 10.32 -1.26 0.88
N VAL A 47 9.72 -1.99 -0.02
CA VAL A 47 9.34 -3.39 0.20
C VAL A 47 9.24 -4.13 -1.12
N THR A 48 9.70 -5.36 -1.16
CA THR A 48 9.47 -6.29 -2.27
C THR A 48 8.15 -7.01 -2.02
N VAL A 49 7.25 -6.96 -2.97
CA VAL A 49 5.92 -7.57 -2.90
C VAL A 49 5.81 -8.64 -3.97
N ASN A 50 5.35 -9.83 -3.59
CA ASN A 50 5.00 -10.91 -4.51
C ASN A 50 3.54 -11.28 -4.28
N VAL A 51 2.71 -11.21 -5.33
CA VAL A 51 1.27 -11.47 -5.24
C VAL A 51 0.92 -12.75 -5.97
N SER A 52 0.10 -13.58 -5.33
CA SER A 52 -0.39 -14.84 -5.92
C SER A 52 -1.88 -15.02 -5.66
N GLY A 53 -2.50 -15.83 -6.50
CA GLY A 53 -3.95 -15.98 -6.56
C GLY A 53 -4.55 -14.98 -7.54
N GLY A 54 -5.84 -14.71 -7.38
CA GLY A 54 -6.59 -13.91 -8.35
C GLY A 54 -7.07 -14.74 -9.54
N GLY A 55 -8.21 -14.36 -10.05
CA GLY A 55 -8.88 -14.95 -11.19
C GLY A 55 -9.64 -13.85 -11.91
N GLU A 56 -10.95 -13.96 -11.99
CA GLU A 56 -11.82 -12.87 -12.47
C GLU A 56 -11.68 -11.61 -11.60
N VAL A 57 -11.49 -11.80 -10.28
CA VAL A 57 -11.19 -10.71 -9.35
C VAL A 57 -9.69 -10.70 -9.08
N PRO A 58 -9.00 -9.55 -9.22
CA PRO A 58 -7.58 -9.46 -8.97
C PRO A 58 -7.21 -9.81 -7.52
N ALA A 59 -6.11 -10.55 -7.34
CA ALA A 59 -5.39 -10.57 -6.07
C ALA A 59 -4.57 -9.30 -5.97
N VAL A 60 -4.63 -8.63 -4.82
CA VAL A 60 -3.96 -7.34 -4.58
C VAL A 60 -3.05 -7.46 -3.38
N GLY A 61 -1.84 -6.93 -3.49
CA GLY A 61 -0.91 -6.79 -2.38
C GLY A 61 -0.06 -5.54 -2.53
N GLY A 62 0.09 -4.78 -1.48
CA GLY A 62 0.83 -3.53 -1.59
C GLY A 62 1.02 -2.78 -0.29
N VAL A 63 1.33 -1.50 -0.44
CA VAL A 63 1.52 -0.53 0.64
C VAL A 63 0.48 0.57 0.54
N THR A 64 0.06 1.08 1.68
CA THR A 64 -0.87 2.21 1.75
C THR A 64 -0.37 3.26 2.73
N ALA A 65 -0.63 4.53 2.40
CA ALA A 65 -0.65 5.64 3.35
C ALA A 65 -2.11 5.90 3.70
N TYR A 66 -2.53 5.52 4.91
CA TYR A 66 -3.92 5.39 5.32
C TYR A 66 -4.24 6.27 6.53
N ILE A 67 -5.36 6.98 6.49
CA ILE A 67 -5.96 7.64 7.65
C ILE A 67 -7.33 7.02 7.96
N THR A 68 -8.22 7.01 6.98
CA THR A 68 -9.58 6.44 7.09
C THR A 68 -9.92 5.64 5.84
N GLU A 69 -11.05 4.96 5.84
CA GLU A 69 -11.59 4.26 4.67
C GLU A 69 -11.89 5.17 3.47
N ASN A 70 -11.94 6.49 3.68
CA ASN A 70 -12.22 7.48 2.65
C ASN A 70 -10.98 8.27 2.23
N GLU A 71 -9.90 8.21 3.01
CA GLU A 71 -8.63 8.93 2.76
C GLU A 71 -7.43 8.01 2.88
N HIS A 72 -6.98 7.50 1.73
CA HIS A 72 -5.76 6.69 1.63
C HIS A 72 -5.19 6.68 0.21
N TYR A 73 -3.90 6.44 0.10
CA TYR A 73 -3.18 6.27 -1.15
C TYR A 73 -2.55 4.88 -1.18
N ASP A 74 -2.87 4.11 -2.22
CA ASP A 74 -2.48 2.70 -2.31
C ASP A 74 -1.57 2.48 -3.51
N LEU A 75 -0.36 2.01 -3.24
CA LEU A 75 0.54 1.48 -4.25
C LEU A 75 0.56 -0.04 -4.13
N ALA A 76 0.09 -0.75 -5.14
CA ALA A 76 -0.07 -2.19 -5.07
C ALA A 76 0.28 -2.91 -6.37
N LEU A 77 0.52 -4.20 -6.25
CA LEU A 77 0.47 -5.13 -7.36
C LEU A 77 -0.93 -5.74 -7.44
N GLU A 78 -1.50 -5.74 -8.62
CA GLU A 78 -2.71 -6.46 -8.99
C GLU A 78 -2.35 -7.64 -9.88
N GLN A 79 -2.63 -8.86 -9.43
CA GLN A 79 -2.43 -10.09 -10.18
C GLN A 79 -3.76 -10.64 -10.68
N THR A 80 -3.84 -10.89 -11.97
CA THR A 80 -4.98 -11.55 -12.64
C THR A 80 -4.47 -12.72 -13.50
N GLU A 81 -5.38 -13.47 -14.13
CA GLU A 81 -5.01 -14.48 -15.13
C GLU A 81 -4.26 -13.88 -16.32
N SER A 82 -4.52 -12.62 -16.65
CA SER A 82 -3.89 -11.91 -17.78
C SER A 82 -2.50 -11.33 -17.45
N GLY A 83 -2.05 -11.39 -16.19
CA GLY A 83 -0.75 -10.90 -15.75
C GLY A 83 -0.80 -10.01 -14.53
N CYS A 84 0.34 -9.44 -14.21
CA CYS A 84 0.54 -8.55 -13.05
C CYS A 84 0.74 -7.11 -13.49
N ARG A 85 0.22 -6.17 -12.72
CA ARG A 85 0.45 -4.73 -12.90
C ARG A 85 0.69 -4.04 -11.56
N ALA A 86 1.53 -3.01 -11.55
CA ALA A 86 1.61 -2.07 -10.44
C ALA A 86 0.58 -0.96 -10.66
N VAL A 87 -0.15 -0.61 -9.61
CA VAL A 87 -1.27 0.33 -9.66
C VAL A 87 -1.12 1.36 -8.54
N LEU A 88 -1.36 2.63 -8.87
CA LEU A 88 -1.53 3.70 -7.89
C LEU A 88 -3.00 4.13 -7.85
N MET A 89 -3.62 3.94 -6.68
CA MET A 89 -4.98 4.39 -6.38
C MET A 89 -4.95 5.53 -5.38
N LEU A 90 -5.70 6.59 -5.63
CA LEU A 90 -5.95 7.65 -4.66
C LEU A 90 -7.41 7.58 -4.24
N ASN A 91 -7.67 7.53 -2.94
CA ASN A 91 -8.99 7.68 -2.34
C ASN A 91 -8.99 8.96 -1.52
N ILE A 92 -9.78 9.95 -1.94
CA ILE A 92 -9.87 11.27 -1.32
C ILE A 92 -11.35 11.60 -1.15
N GLY A 93 -11.80 11.71 0.11
CA GLY A 93 -13.22 11.91 0.43
C GLY A 93 -14.12 10.80 -0.09
N GLY A 94 -13.61 9.56 -0.17
CA GLY A 94 -14.32 8.41 -0.74
C GLY A 94 -14.37 8.37 -2.27
N ILE A 95 -13.75 9.34 -2.95
CA ILE A 95 -13.64 9.35 -4.43
C ILE A 95 -12.35 8.61 -4.81
N LYS A 96 -12.52 7.46 -5.45
CA LYS A 96 -11.42 6.62 -5.91
C LYS A 96 -10.97 7.02 -7.30
N HIS A 97 -9.68 7.20 -7.46
CA HIS A 97 -9.05 7.50 -8.75
C HIS A 97 -7.84 6.60 -8.98
N ARG A 98 -7.88 5.78 -10.03
CA ARG A 98 -6.71 5.06 -10.53
C ARG A 98 -5.83 6.04 -11.30
N GLN A 99 -4.77 6.50 -10.67
CA GLN A 99 -3.91 7.54 -11.25
C GLN A 99 -2.99 6.98 -12.32
N CYS A 100 -2.46 5.78 -12.09
CA CYS A 100 -1.50 5.14 -13.00
C CYS A 100 -1.54 3.62 -12.86
N GLU A 101 -1.24 2.92 -13.95
CA GLU A 101 -0.93 1.50 -13.91
C GLU A 101 0.22 1.19 -14.87
N VAL A 102 1.08 0.23 -14.49
CA VAL A 102 2.24 -0.21 -15.27
C VAL A 102 2.29 -1.74 -15.26
N PRO A 103 2.40 -2.41 -16.43
CA PRO A 103 2.58 -3.85 -16.47
C PRO A 103 3.87 -4.27 -15.77
N ILE A 104 3.83 -5.37 -15.03
CA ILE A 104 4.98 -5.94 -14.32
C ILE A 104 5.34 -7.29 -14.92
N ASN A 105 6.63 -7.53 -15.10
CA ASN A 105 7.15 -8.83 -15.54
C ASN A 105 7.14 -9.80 -14.35
N GLY A 106 6.32 -10.84 -14.42
CA GLY A 106 6.11 -11.79 -13.33
C GLY A 106 5.08 -11.33 -12.31
N SER A 107 5.22 -11.78 -11.05
CA SER A 107 4.27 -11.53 -9.94
C SER A 107 4.86 -10.72 -8.80
N ALA A 108 6.12 -10.27 -8.91
CA ALA A 108 6.85 -9.58 -7.87
C ALA A 108 7.52 -8.31 -8.37
N ALA A 109 7.49 -7.27 -7.54
CA ALA A 109 8.24 -6.03 -7.76
C ALA A 109 8.55 -5.34 -6.42
N GLN A 110 9.58 -4.49 -6.41
CA GLN A 110 9.83 -3.60 -5.28
C GLN A 110 8.97 -2.35 -5.43
N LEU A 111 8.22 -2.04 -4.39
CA LEU A 111 7.42 -0.83 -4.24
C LEU A 111 8.16 0.16 -3.34
N ILE A 112 8.09 1.45 -3.70
CA ILE A 112 8.74 2.53 -2.95
C ILE A 112 7.74 3.66 -2.73
N VAL A 113 7.66 4.12 -1.50
CA VAL A 113 6.91 5.33 -1.13
C VAL A 113 7.91 6.32 -0.52
N ARG A 114 7.98 7.52 -1.09
CA ARG A 114 8.73 8.64 -0.52
C ARG A 114 7.77 9.75 -0.18
N SER A 115 7.88 10.30 1.01
CA SER A 115 7.07 11.45 1.41
C SER A 115 7.91 12.61 1.94
N ASP A 116 7.35 13.79 1.81
CA ASP A 116 7.79 15.04 2.41
C ASP A 116 6.58 15.80 2.98
N CYS A 117 6.77 17.04 3.41
CA CYS A 117 5.67 17.85 3.95
C CYS A 117 4.61 18.27 2.90
N PHE A 118 4.84 18.04 1.60
CA PHE A 118 3.94 18.44 0.52
C PHE A 118 3.25 17.26 -0.15
N CYS A 119 3.97 16.15 -0.36
CA CYS A 119 3.42 15.02 -1.12
C CYS A 119 4.02 13.66 -0.74
N TYR A 120 3.27 12.63 -1.10
CA TYR A 120 3.72 11.25 -1.23
C TYR A 120 4.02 10.97 -2.70
N ASN A 121 5.18 10.40 -2.99
CA ASN A 121 5.61 9.98 -4.31
C ASN A 121 5.72 8.45 -4.35
N PHE A 122 5.16 7.84 -5.37
CA PHE A 122 5.01 6.39 -5.49
C PHE A 122 5.78 5.85 -6.68
N PHE A 123 6.58 4.81 -6.44
CA PHE A 123 7.43 4.21 -7.47
C PHE A 123 7.35 2.69 -7.43
N VAL A 124 7.52 2.07 -8.60
CA VAL A 124 7.80 0.64 -8.73
C VAL A 124 9.16 0.45 -9.37
N VAL A 125 9.90 -0.57 -8.95
CA VAL A 125 11.17 -0.92 -9.57
C VAL A 125 10.96 -2.05 -10.56
N GLN A 126 11.35 -1.82 -11.82
CA GLN A 126 11.36 -2.83 -12.87
C GLN A 126 12.66 -2.75 -13.65
N ASP A 127 13.30 -3.89 -13.88
CA ASP A 127 14.60 -4.00 -14.57
C ASP A 127 15.69 -3.08 -13.95
N GLY A 128 15.68 -2.96 -12.62
CA GLY A 128 16.61 -2.14 -11.84
C GLY A 128 16.37 -0.63 -11.94
N LYS A 129 15.25 -0.20 -12.53
CA LYS A 129 14.90 1.22 -12.68
C LYS A 129 13.66 1.56 -11.88
N GLU A 130 13.69 2.71 -11.19
CA GLU A 130 12.52 3.27 -10.53
C GLU A 130 11.61 3.94 -11.56
N ILE A 131 10.35 3.51 -11.62
CA ILE A 131 9.31 4.10 -12.46
C ILE A 131 8.37 4.86 -11.52
N HIS A 132 8.25 6.18 -11.71
CA HIS A 132 7.34 7.03 -10.94
C HIS A 132 5.90 6.85 -11.45
N LEU A 133 4.99 6.40 -10.58
CA LEU A 133 3.58 6.20 -10.93
C LEU A 133 2.74 7.46 -10.68
N GLY A 134 3.17 8.32 -9.77
CA GLY A 134 2.45 9.53 -9.46
C GLY A 134 2.63 9.97 -8.01
N SER A 135 1.86 11.00 -7.63
CA SER A 135 1.95 11.63 -6.31
C SER A 135 0.58 11.94 -5.73
N GLY A 136 0.47 11.96 -4.41
CA GLY A 136 -0.69 12.43 -3.66
C GLY A 136 -0.30 13.52 -2.67
N SER A 137 -1.12 14.58 -2.53
CA SER A 137 -0.82 15.67 -1.60
C SER A 137 -0.95 15.22 -0.15
N THR A 138 0.04 15.55 0.68
CA THR A 138 0.07 15.26 2.12
C THR A 138 -1.12 15.87 2.86
N LYS A 139 -1.62 17.02 2.40
CA LYS A 139 -2.74 17.71 3.05
C LYS A 139 -4.03 16.89 3.10
N TYR A 140 -4.29 16.04 2.11
CA TYR A 140 -5.50 15.19 2.10
C TYR A 140 -5.41 14.02 3.07
N LEU A 141 -4.20 13.67 3.51
CA LEU A 141 -3.97 12.71 4.58
C LEU A 141 -3.62 13.42 5.90
N SER A 142 -4.20 14.59 6.13
CA SER A 142 -4.08 15.33 7.38
C SER A 142 -5.32 15.16 8.25
N SER A 143 -5.16 15.33 9.56
CA SER A 143 -6.26 15.25 10.52
C SER A 143 -7.35 16.30 10.27
N GLU A 144 -6.97 17.45 9.70
CA GLU A 144 -7.88 18.54 9.39
C GLU A 144 -8.83 18.22 8.22
N VAL A 145 -8.39 17.38 7.29
CA VAL A 145 -9.19 17.00 6.11
C VAL A 145 -9.89 15.65 6.33
N ALA A 146 -9.16 14.67 6.87
CA ALA A 146 -9.66 13.31 7.05
C ALA A 146 -10.47 13.09 8.34
N GLU A 147 -10.63 14.14 9.18
CA GLU A 147 -11.33 14.06 10.47
C GLU A 147 -10.80 12.96 11.41
N GLY A 148 -9.58 12.49 11.18
CA GLY A 148 -8.94 11.41 11.95
C GLY A 148 -7.90 11.95 12.93
N PHE A 149 -7.87 11.41 14.15
CA PHE A 149 -6.89 11.80 15.18
C PHE A 149 -5.67 10.86 15.27
N THR A 150 -5.63 9.82 14.45
CA THR A 150 -4.57 8.79 14.55
C THR A 150 -3.28 9.17 13.82
N GLY A 151 -3.34 10.15 12.91
CA GLY A 151 -2.27 10.42 11.95
C GLY A 151 -2.19 9.32 10.88
N VAL A 152 -1.29 9.50 9.92
CA VAL A 152 -1.11 8.55 8.81
C VAL A 152 -0.53 7.24 9.33
N ILE A 153 -1.11 6.13 8.89
CA ILE A 153 -0.61 4.79 9.09
C ILE A 153 -0.03 4.30 7.75
N THR A 154 1.26 4.01 7.73
CA THR A 154 1.88 3.34 6.61
C THR A 154 1.79 1.84 6.83
N ALA A 155 1.17 1.12 5.89
CA ALA A 155 0.86 -0.28 6.09
C ALA A 155 1.06 -1.15 4.86
N LEU A 156 1.27 -2.44 5.11
CA LEU A 156 1.18 -3.53 4.14
C LEU A 156 -0.25 -4.08 4.17
N TYR A 157 -0.80 -4.44 3.01
CA TYR A 157 -2.15 -4.98 2.93
C TYR A 157 -2.30 -6.00 1.80
N ALA A 158 -3.33 -6.84 1.91
CA ALA A 158 -3.69 -7.80 0.88
C ALA A 158 -5.21 -7.91 0.71
N VAL A 159 -5.67 -8.15 -0.52
CA VAL A 159 -7.09 -8.36 -0.88
C VAL A 159 -7.18 -9.49 -1.90
N ASN A 160 -8.16 -10.39 -1.74
CA ASN A 160 -8.52 -11.47 -2.68
C ASN A 160 -7.37 -12.39 -3.13
N GLY A 161 -6.36 -12.60 -2.28
CA GLY A 161 -5.24 -13.47 -2.62
C GLY A 161 -4.16 -13.42 -1.56
N THR A 162 -2.98 -13.90 -1.90
CA THR A 162 -1.85 -13.91 -0.98
C THR A 162 -0.78 -12.93 -1.44
N ALA A 163 -0.33 -12.09 -0.53
CA ALA A 163 0.81 -11.19 -0.74
C ALA A 163 1.93 -11.54 0.22
N GLU A 164 3.12 -11.79 -0.33
CA GLU A 164 4.36 -11.98 0.41
C GLU A 164 5.20 -10.71 0.35
N PHE A 165 5.67 -10.25 1.49
CA PHE A 165 6.46 -9.03 1.65
C PHE A 165 7.83 -9.37 2.19
N THR A 166 8.89 -8.97 1.47
CA THR A 166 10.30 -9.13 1.84
C THR A 166 11.05 -7.81 1.73
N ASP A 167 12.28 -7.75 2.21
CA ASP A 167 13.17 -6.59 2.10
C ASP A 167 12.53 -5.27 2.59
N PHE A 168 11.68 -5.38 3.61
CA PHE A 168 11.01 -4.20 4.17
C PHE A 168 12.00 -3.27 4.86
N SER A 169 11.98 -2.01 4.47
CA SER A 169 12.70 -0.94 5.17
C SER A 169 11.87 0.34 5.19
N CYS A 170 11.88 1.02 6.33
CA CYS A 170 11.27 2.32 6.49
C CYS A 170 12.25 3.25 7.20
N ARG A 171 12.66 4.30 6.53
CA ARG A 171 13.64 5.28 7.02
C ARG A 171 13.00 6.65 7.11
N TYR A 172 13.30 7.36 8.17
CA TYR A 172 12.95 8.76 8.35
C TYR A 172 14.23 9.57 8.29
N THR A 173 14.19 10.71 7.60
CA THR A 173 15.31 11.66 7.56
C THR A 173 14.84 12.96 8.21
N ASP A 174 15.72 13.57 9.00
CA ASP A 174 15.49 14.92 9.49
C ASP A 174 15.44 15.83 8.26
N GLY A 175 14.33 16.52 8.06
CA GLY A 175 14.21 17.48 6.97
C GLY A 175 15.21 18.62 7.17
N GLU A 176 16.15 18.79 6.25
CA GLU A 176 16.98 19.99 6.15
C GLU A 176 16.18 21.16 5.59
#